data_16487525d85b660c15bf0fcfc0bcf4b5
#
_entry.id   16487525d85b660c15bf0fcfc0bcf4b5
#
_cell.length_a   1.000
_cell.length_b   1.000
_cell.length_c   1.000
_cell.angle_alpha   90.00
_cell.angle_beta   90.00
_cell.angle_gamma   90.00
#
_symmetry.space_group_name_H-M   'P 1'
#
loop_
_entity.id
_entity.type
_entity.pdbx_description
1 polymer ?
#
loop_
_entity_poly.entity_id
_entity_poly.type
_entity_poly.pdbx_seq_one_letter_code
_entity_poly.pdbx_strand_id
1 'polypeptide(L)'
;QKRTPELCVPKDQWDVERETPWGRMSYINYRHKIELSYEDYCRIDEFCKKENIVWFASCWDEESVDFIEHFDTPLYKAASASLTDLKLLNRKRETGKPLMISTGMSTIEEINSSVKAIGTKDLLIAHSTSSYPCKLEELNLKVIRTLKNIYPEVPVGYSGHETGLSPTWAAVAIGAAFIERHITLDRAMWGTDQAASVEIGGFK
;
A
#
# COMPACT_ATOMS: atom_id res chain seq x y z
N GLN A 1 4.83 5.97 4.03
CA GLN A 1 5.61 6.64 5.08
C GLN A 1 6.78 5.76 5.50
N LYS A 2 8.00 6.30 5.47
CA LYS A 2 9.25 5.67 5.88
C LYS A 2 10.05 6.70 6.68
N ARG A 3 9.73 6.83 7.97
CA ARG A 3 10.43 7.81 8.85
C ARG A 3 11.89 7.45 9.04
N THR A 4 12.18 6.14 9.04
CA THR A 4 13.52 5.60 9.12
C THR A 4 13.79 4.75 7.87
N PRO A 5 14.08 5.36 6.71
CA PRO A 5 14.32 4.65 5.46
C PRO A 5 15.38 3.55 5.57
N GLU A 6 16.34 3.70 6.47
CA GLU A 6 17.42 2.74 6.75
C GLU A 6 16.89 1.37 7.23
N LEU A 7 15.72 1.34 7.87
CA LEU A 7 15.07 0.08 8.29
C LEU A 7 14.34 -0.62 7.15
N CYS A 8 13.93 0.13 6.11
CA CYS A 8 13.09 -0.37 5.02
C CYS A 8 13.83 -0.57 3.71
N VAL A 9 15.01 0.03 3.55
CA VAL A 9 15.80 -0.02 2.33
C VAL A 9 16.98 -0.95 2.54
N PRO A 10 17.18 -1.98 1.69
CA PRO A 10 18.35 -2.84 1.75
C PRO A 10 19.64 -2.01 1.65
N LYS A 11 20.66 -2.36 2.47
CA LYS A 11 21.90 -1.59 2.57
C LYS A 11 22.68 -1.47 1.26
N ASP A 12 22.62 -2.51 0.42
CA ASP A 12 23.23 -2.53 -0.91
C ASP A 12 22.60 -1.53 -1.88
N GLN A 13 21.41 -1.01 -1.56
CA GLN A 13 20.72 0.01 -2.36
C GLN A 13 21.00 1.44 -1.89
N TRP A 14 21.55 1.66 -0.70
CA TRP A 14 21.65 3.00 -0.10
C TRP A 14 22.43 3.97 -0.99
N ASP A 15 23.60 3.56 -1.47
CA ASP A 15 24.52 4.40 -2.25
C ASP A 15 24.25 4.31 -3.78
N VAL A 16 23.25 3.54 -4.19
CA VAL A 16 22.87 3.47 -5.62
C VAL A 16 22.34 4.82 -6.07
N GLU A 17 23.07 5.46 -6.98
CA GLU A 17 22.66 6.75 -7.52
C GLU A 17 21.46 6.61 -8.46
N ARG A 18 20.55 7.57 -8.35
CA ARG A 18 19.33 7.65 -9.17
C ARG A 18 19.13 9.06 -9.68
N GLU A 19 18.65 9.18 -10.91
CA GLU A 19 18.10 10.44 -11.41
C GLU A 19 16.80 10.73 -10.69
N THR A 20 16.64 11.97 -10.22
CA THR A 20 15.44 12.42 -9.49
C THR A 20 15.02 13.80 -9.98
N PRO A 21 13.82 14.30 -9.67
CA PRO A 21 13.42 15.66 -10.00
C PRO A 21 14.33 16.75 -9.42
N TRP A 22 15.14 16.41 -8.43
CA TRP A 22 16.10 17.31 -7.78
C TRP A 22 17.55 17.09 -8.20
N GLY A 23 17.77 16.37 -9.32
CA GLY A 23 19.09 15.96 -9.78
C GLY A 23 19.49 14.57 -9.26
N ARG A 24 20.74 14.21 -9.57
CA ARG A 24 21.30 12.90 -9.23
C ARG A 24 21.65 12.83 -7.74
N MET A 25 21.20 11.78 -7.08
CA MET A 25 21.50 11.55 -5.66
C MET A 25 21.39 10.06 -5.30
N SER A 26 21.98 9.68 -4.15
CA SER A 26 21.88 8.32 -3.64
C SER A 26 20.42 7.96 -3.28
N TYR A 27 20.08 6.67 -3.39
CA TYR A 27 18.71 6.22 -3.14
C TYR A 27 18.25 6.50 -1.71
N ILE A 28 19.15 6.37 -0.72
CA ILE A 28 18.76 6.67 0.66
C ILE A 28 18.42 8.16 0.84
N ASN A 29 19.25 9.06 0.26
CA ASN A 29 18.99 10.51 0.31
C ASN A 29 17.69 10.87 -0.42
N TYR A 30 17.41 10.22 -1.55
CA TYR A 30 16.12 10.34 -2.24
C TYR A 30 14.96 9.92 -1.33
N ARG A 31 15.09 8.79 -0.62
CA ARG A 31 14.02 8.33 0.29
C ARG A 31 13.75 9.31 1.41
N HIS A 32 14.76 9.90 2.03
CA HIS A 32 14.58 10.96 3.02
C HIS A 32 13.91 12.20 2.41
N LYS A 33 14.30 12.56 1.21
CA LYS A 33 13.82 13.80 0.56
C LYS A 33 12.35 13.75 0.17
N ILE A 34 11.79 12.59 -0.13
CA ILE A 34 10.39 12.46 -0.53
C ILE A 34 9.43 12.26 0.65
N GLU A 35 9.94 12.05 1.86
CA GLU A 35 9.07 11.90 3.02
C GLU A 35 8.48 13.26 3.42
N LEU A 36 7.19 13.25 3.68
CA LEU A 36 6.44 14.44 4.08
C LEU A 36 6.74 14.81 5.53
N SER A 37 6.81 16.11 5.81
CA SER A 37 6.99 16.63 7.16
C SER A 37 5.73 16.48 8.03
N TYR A 38 5.85 16.76 9.32
CA TYR A 38 4.67 16.80 10.22
C TYR A 38 3.67 17.86 9.78
N GLU A 39 4.17 19.02 9.38
CA GLU A 39 3.36 20.14 8.89
C GLU A 39 2.61 19.78 7.60
N ASP A 40 3.23 19.00 6.72
CA ASP A 40 2.56 18.52 5.50
C ASP A 40 1.42 17.55 5.86
N TYR A 41 1.62 16.66 6.82
CA TYR A 41 0.55 15.78 7.31
C TYR A 41 -0.56 16.55 8.01
N CYS A 42 -0.26 17.60 8.78
CA CYS A 42 -1.30 18.49 9.34
C CYS A 42 -2.16 19.11 8.22
N ARG A 43 -1.53 19.60 7.15
CA ARG A 43 -2.25 20.16 5.99
C ARG A 43 -3.10 19.13 5.28
N ILE A 44 -2.59 17.90 5.12
CA ILE A 44 -3.35 16.78 4.54
C ILE A 44 -4.57 16.47 5.40
N ASP A 45 -4.39 16.36 6.70
CA ASP A 45 -5.46 16.05 7.65
C ASP A 45 -6.55 17.12 7.65
N GLU A 46 -6.18 18.39 7.73
CA GLU A 46 -7.10 19.52 7.64
C GLU A 46 -7.87 19.54 6.32
N PHE A 47 -7.16 19.33 5.21
CA PHE A 47 -7.78 19.30 3.89
C PHE A 47 -8.76 18.13 3.75
N CYS A 48 -8.37 16.93 4.15
CA CYS A 48 -9.22 15.75 4.07
C CYS A 48 -10.47 15.88 4.96
N LYS A 49 -10.33 16.45 6.16
CA LYS A 49 -11.47 16.77 7.04
C LYS A 49 -12.43 17.76 6.38
N LYS A 50 -11.89 18.83 5.77
CA LYS A 50 -12.70 19.84 5.06
C LYS A 50 -13.47 19.23 3.88
N GLU A 51 -12.82 18.38 3.10
CA GLU A 51 -13.42 17.74 1.91
C GLU A 51 -14.21 16.47 2.26
N ASN A 52 -14.30 16.10 3.55
CA ASN A 52 -14.96 14.87 4.03
C ASN A 52 -14.40 13.61 3.34
N ILE A 53 -13.08 13.54 3.20
CA ILE A 53 -12.36 12.40 2.64
C ILE A 53 -11.57 11.72 3.76
N VAL A 54 -11.75 10.41 3.89
CA VAL A 54 -10.96 9.59 4.81
C VAL A 54 -9.57 9.36 4.22
N TRP A 55 -8.53 9.50 5.03
CA TRP A 55 -7.17 9.19 4.63
C TRP A 55 -6.45 8.30 5.63
N PHE A 56 -5.46 7.57 5.17
CA PHE A 56 -4.55 6.76 5.99
C PHE A 56 -3.23 6.57 5.26
N ALA A 57 -2.22 6.04 5.95
CA ALA A 57 -0.89 5.84 5.38
C ALA A 57 -0.41 4.40 5.50
N SER A 58 0.37 3.94 4.51
CA SER A 58 1.16 2.72 4.62
C SER A 58 2.45 3.04 5.38
N CYS A 59 2.56 2.58 6.61
CA CYS A 59 3.79 2.70 7.42
C CYS A 59 4.73 1.54 7.10
N TRP A 60 6.02 1.84 6.89
CA TRP A 60 7.03 0.85 6.49
C TRP A 60 8.04 0.54 7.61
N ASP A 61 7.94 1.23 8.73
CA ASP A 61 8.72 1.05 9.95
C ASP A 61 7.87 1.42 11.17
N GLU A 62 8.30 1.01 12.37
CA GLU A 62 7.54 1.25 13.59
C GLU A 62 7.47 2.75 13.93
N GLU A 63 8.54 3.52 13.69
CA GLU A 63 8.55 4.96 13.93
C GLU A 63 7.51 5.68 13.05
N SER A 64 7.27 5.15 11.84
CA SER A 64 6.18 5.63 10.98
C SER A 64 4.80 5.35 11.57
N VAL A 65 4.61 4.22 12.27
CA VAL A 65 3.36 3.93 12.98
C VAL A 65 3.18 4.92 14.12
N ASP A 66 4.21 5.13 14.95
CA ASP A 66 4.19 6.07 16.07
C ASP A 66 3.90 7.50 15.59
N PHE A 67 4.49 7.89 14.47
CA PHE A 67 4.26 9.18 13.85
C PHE A 67 2.80 9.35 13.39
N ILE A 68 2.22 8.35 12.73
CA ILE A 68 0.83 8.42 12.22
C ILE A 68 -0.19 8.37 13.36
N GLU A 69 0.14 7.82 14.54
CA GLU A 69 -0.74 7.86 15.71
C GLU A 69 -1.05 9.28 16.21
N HIS A 70 -0.28 10.30 15.81
CA HIS A 70 -0.63 11.70 16.06
C HIS A 70 -1.85 12.18 15.25
N PHE A 71 -2.23 11.41 14.24
CA PHE A 71 -3.41 11.69 13.38
C PHE A 71 -4.43 10.58 13.61
N ASP A 72 -5.69 10.93 13.76
CA ASP A 72 -6.76 9.94 14.00
C ASP A 72 -7.15 9.23 12.69
N THR A 73 -6.19 8.48 12.12
CA THR A 73 -6.45 7.68 10.92
C THR A 73 -7.27 6.44 11.26
N PRO A 74 -8.23 6.02 10.40
CA PRO A 74 -9.20 4.98 10.74
C PRO A 74 -8.62 3.56 10.68
N LEU A 75 -7.50 3.36 9.99
CA LEU A 75 -6.86 2.06 9.80
C LEU A 75 -5.38 2.21 9.46
N TYR A 76 -4.64 1.11 9.54
CA TYR A 76 -3.30 0.97 8.99
C TYR A 76 -3.28 0.07 7.76
N LYS A 77 -2.33 0.33 6.86
CA LYS A 77 -2.04 -0.55 5.73
C LYS A 77 -0.62 -1.10 5.84
N ALA A 78 -0.46 -2.39 5.53
CA ALA A 78 0.81 -3.01 5.21
C ALA A 78 0.87 -3.24 3.69
N ALA A 79 1.81 -2.57 3.02
CA ALA A 79 2.07 -2.80 1.61
C ALA A 79 2.61 -4.24 1.38
N SER A 80 2.51 -4.75 0.16
CA SER A 80 2.93 -6.12 -0.17
C SER A 80 4.34 -6.46 0.31
N ALA A 81 5.29 -5.55 0.15
CA ALA A 81 6.67 -5.75 0.59
C ALA A 81 6.86 -5.83 2.12
N SER A 82 5.85 -5.44 2.91
CA SER A 82 5.88 -5.49 4.38
C SER A 82 5.05 -6.64 4.95
N LEU A 83 4.47 -7.51 4.11
CA LEU A 83 3.58 -8.58 4.58
C LEU A 83 4.28 -9.57 5.51
N THR A 84 5.54 -9.87 5.26
CA THR A 84 6.33 -10.83 6.04
C THR A 84 7.07 -10.19 7.23
N ASP A 85 6.98 -8.87 7.39
CA ASP A 85 7.55 -8.17 8.54
C ASP A 85 6.59 -8.26 9.75
N LEU A 86 6.69 -9.36 10.47
CA LEU A 86 5.81 -9.63 11.62
C LEU A 86 5.96 -8.61 12.74
N LYS A 87 7.16 -8.02 12.91
CA LYS A 87 7.40 -7.00 13.93
C LYS A 87 6.57 -5.74 13.62
N LEU A 88 6.67 -5.26 12.40
CA LEU A 88 5.89 -4.11 11.92
C LEU A 88 4.37 -4.39 11.92
N LEU A 89 3.95 -5.60 11.51
CA LEU A 89 2.54 -5.97 11.54
C LEU A 89 1.98 -5.97 12.97
N ASN A 90 2.73 -6.54 13.93
CA ASN A 90 2.33 -6.54 15.33
C ASN A 90 2.27 -5.10 15.89
N ARG A 91 3.26 -4.23 15.57
CA ARG A 91 3.21 -2.82 16.00
C ARG A 91 1.94 -2.12 15.50
N LYS A 92 1.52 -2.38 14.25
CA LYS A 92 0.24 -1.85 13.74
C LYS A 92 -0.96 -2.41 14.49
N ARG A 93 -0.95 -3.69 14.85
CA ARG A 93 -2.01 -4.31 15.64
C ARG A 93 -2.14 -3.76 17.07
N GLU A 94 -1.03 -3.41 17.69
CA GLU A 94 -0.99 -2.80 19.02
C GLU A 94 -1.74 -1.46 19.09
N THR A 95 -1.93 -0.77 17.96
CA THR A 95 -2.75 0.45 17.89
C THR A 95 -4.25 0.20 18.13
N GLY A 96 -4.69 -1.05 18.04
CA GLY A 96 -6.11 -1.43 18.15
C GLY A 96 -6.97 -1.07 16.94
N LYS A 97 -6.40 -0.45 15.91
CA LYS A 97 -7.10 -0.04 14.68
C LYS A 97 -7.18 -1.21 13.67
N PRO A 98 -8.16 -1.19 12.75
CA PRO A 98 -8.20 -2.11 11.63
C PRO A 98 -6.89 -2.13 10.82
N LEU A 99 -6.53 -3.29 10.29
CA LEU A 99 -5.33 -3.47 9.48
C LEU A 99 -5.69 -4.03 8.10
N MET A 100 -5.25 -3.33 7.05
CA MET A 100 -5.28 -3.82 5.68
C MET A 100 -3.90 -4.38 5.32
N ILE A 101 -3.85 -5.58 4.76
CA ILE A 101 -2.63 -6.20 4.21
C ILE A 101 -2.78 -6.42 2.71
N SER A 102 -1.71 -6.20 1.95
CA SER A 102 -1.63 -6.53 0.52
C SER A 102 -0.76 -7.76 0.29
N THR A 103 -1.16 -8.64 -0.64
CA THR A 103 -0.59 -9.99 -0.78
C THR A 103 0.37 -10.15 -1.96
N GLY A 104 0.72 -9.07 -2.65
CA GLY A 104 1.70 -9.13 -3.74
C GLY A 104 3.06 -9.65 -3.29
N MET A 105 3.76 -10.36 -4.18
CA MET A 105 5.09 -10.98 -3.92
C MET A 105 5.10 -12.07 -2.84
N SER A 106 3.95 -12.51 -2.36
CA SER A 106 3.87 -13.48 -1.25
C SER A 106 3.20 -14.78 -1.69
N THR A 107 3.67 -15.89 -1.15
CA THR A 107 3.03 -17.18 -1.28
C THR A 107 1.82 -17.30 -0.36
N ILE A 108 0.96 -18.29 -0.59
CA ILE A 108 -0.18 -18.57 0.32
C ILE A 108 0.32 -18.94 1.73
N GLU A 109 1.44 -19.62 1.85
CA GLU A 109 2.06 -20.00 3.12
C GLU A 109 2.52 -18.77 3.91
N GLU A 110 3.12 -17.78 3.25
CA GLU A 110 3.53 -16.52 3.87
C GLU A 110 2.31 -15.70 4.30
N ILE A 111 1.27 -15.62 3.46
CA ILE A 111 0.01 -14.95 3.81
C ILE A 111 -0.61 -15.63 5.05
N ASN A 112 -0.69 -16.98 5.06
CA ASN A 112 -1.24 -17.72 6.18
C ASN A 112 -0.43 -17.49 7.47
N SER A 113 0.90 -17.48 7.38
CA SER A 113 1.79 -17.20 8.50
C SER A 113 1.55 -15.81 9.08
N SER A 114 1.47 -14.81 8.23
CA SER A 114 1.22 -13.42 8.64
C SER A 114 -0.17 -13.26 9.25
N VAL A 115 -1.22 -13.80 8.63
CA VAL A 115 -2.58 -13.74 9.17
C VAL A 115 -2.69 -14.50 10.50
N LYS A 116 -2.00 -15.63 10.64
CA LYS A 116 -1.95 -16.38 11.91
C LYS A 116 -1.32 -15.53 13.03
N ALA A 117 -0.27 -14.77 12.72
CA ALA A 117 0.42 -13.93 13.70
C ALA A 117 -0.43 -12.74 14.15
N ILE A 118 -1.14 -12.07 13.21
CA ILE A 118 -1.90 -10.85 13.49
C ILE A 118 -3.39 -11.06 13.80
N GLY A 119 -3.91 -12.27 13.57
CA GLY A 119 -5.33 -12.59 13.71
C GLY A 119 -6.22 -12.01 12.61
N THR A 120 -7.47 -12.47 12.56
CA THR A 120 -8.46 -12.07 11.52
C THR A 120 -9.40 -10.94 11.95
N LYS A 121 -9.43 -10.61 13.25
CA LYS A 121 -10.30 -9.54 13.76
C LYS A 121 -9.90 -8.20 13.13
N ASP A 122 -10.85 -7.44 12.60
CA ASP A 122 -10.63 -6.13 11.98
C ASP A 122 -9.50 -6.14 10.92
N LEU A 123 -9.42 -7.25 10.16
CA LEU A 123 -8.47 -7.44 9.07
C LEU A 123 -9.15 -7.24 7.72
N LEU A 124 -8.45 -6.60 6.78
CA LEU A 124 -8.80 -6.57 5.36
C LEU A 124 -7.63 -7.14 4.54
N ILE A 125 -7.92 -7.95 3.53
CA ILE A 125 -6.91 -8.54 2.66
C ILE A 125 -7.11 -8.03 1.24
N ALA A 126 -6.09 -7.40 0.65
CA ALA A 126 -6.08 -6.96 -0.74
C ALA A 126 -5.25 -7.92 -1.59
N HIS A 127 -5.89 -8.62 -2.53
CA HIS A 127 -5.15 -9.30 -3.59
C HIS A 127 -4.44 -8.27 -4.46
N SER A 128 -3.16 -8.49 -4.71
CA SER A 128 -2.31 -7.56 -5.47
C SER A 128 -1.25 -8.32 -6.26
N THR A 129 -0.85 -7.78 -7.41
CA THR A 129 0.32 -8.22 -8.18
C THR A 129 1.31 -7.08 -8.23
N SER A 130 2.55 -7.31 -7.77
CA SER A 130 3.56 -6.26 -7.56
C SER A 130 4.45 -6.04 -8.78
N SER A 131 3.84 -5.86 -9.96
CA SER A 131 4.45 -5.37 -11.19
C SER A 131 3.81 -4.02 -11.56
N TYR A 132 4.59 -3.02 -12.01
CA TYR A 132 4.14 -1.64 -12.22
C TYR A 132 4.56 -1.11 -13.60
N PRO A 133 3.68 -1.11 -14.63
CA PRO A 133 2.34 -1.69 -14.63
C PRO A 133 2.35 -3.22 -14.71
N CYS A 134 1.31 -3.83 -14.14
CA CYS A 134 1.10 -5.27 -14.19
C CYS A 134 0.49 -5.66 -15.55
N LYS A 135 0.97 -6.77 -16.14
CA LYS A 135 0.36 -7.35 -17.34
C LYS A 135 -0.91 -8.11 -17.01
N LEU A 136 -1.84 -8.20 -17.97
CA LEU A 136 -3.14 -8.84 -17.74
C LEU A 136 -3.02 -10.32 -17.37
N GLU A 137 -2.07 -11.03 -17.96
CA GLU A 137 -1.78 -12.45 -17.68
C GLU A 137 -1.21 -12.70 -16.28
N GLU A 138 -0.65 -11.67 -15.63
CA GLU A 138 -0.06 -11.75 -14.29
C GLU A 138 -1.07 -11.49 -13.17
N LEU A 139 -2.24 -10.91 -13.49
CA LEU A 139 -3.22 -10.41 -12.51
C LEU A 139 -3.82 -11.51 -11.61
N ASN A 140 -4.01 -12.69 -12.14
CA ASN A 140 -4.55 -13.86 -11.43
C ASN A 140 -5.74 -13.54 -10.48
N LEU A 141 -6.73 -12.82 -10.99
CA LEU A 141 -7.87 -12.32 -10.19
C LEU A 141 -8.62 -13.42 -9.43
N LYS A 142 -8.55 -14.68 -9.89
CA LYS A 142 -9.16 -15.82 -9.18
C LYS A 142 -8.63 -16.01 -7.75
N VAL A 143 -7.46 -15.48 -7.43
CA VAL A 143 -6.90 -15.48 -6.06
C VAL A 143 -7.84 -14.78 -5.07
N ILE A 144 -8.62 -13.79 -5.51
CA ILE A 144 -9.65 -13.17 -4.66
C ILE A 144 -10.61 -14.22 -4.11
N ARG A 145 -11.10 -15.13 -4.95
CA ARG A 145 -11.98 -16.24 -4.51
C ARG A 145 -11.25 -17.23 -3.61
N THR A 146 -9.98 -17.54 -3.92
CA THR A 146 -9.16 -18.42 -3.08
C THR A 146 -9.01 -17.86 -1.68
N LEU A 147 -8.66 -16.57 -1.56
CA LEU A 147 -8.52 -15.90 -0.27
C LEU A 147 -9.85 -15.82 0.49
N LYS A 148 -10.97 -15.56 -0.19
CA LYS A 148 -12.32 -15.60 0.43
C LYS A 148 -12.69 -16.97 0.95
N ASN A 149 -12.28 -18.04 0.30
CA ASN A 149 -12.51 -19.40 0.77
C ASN A 149 -11.62 -19.76 1.99
N ILE A 150 -10.38 -19.26 2.03
CA ILE A 150 -9.46 -19.48 3.15
C ILE A 150 -9.88 -18.64 4.37
N TYR A 151 -10.34 -17.40 4.14
CA TYR A 151 -10.70 -16.43 5.17
C TYR A 151 -12.13 -15.90 4.99
N PRO A 152 -13.16 -16.75 5.20
CA PRO A 152 -14.56 -16.40 4.85
C PRO A 152 -15.10 -15.19 5.62
N GLU A 153 -14.60 -14.91 6.82
CA GLU A 153 -15.02 -13.78 7.66
C GLU A 153 -14.23 -12.48 7.40
N VAL A 154 -13.18 -12.54 6.53
CA VAL A 154 -12.32 -11.38 6.26
C VAL A 154 -12.72 -10.75 4.92
N PRO A 155 -12.98 -9.44 4.87
CA PRO A 155 -13.19 -8.74 3.60
C PRO A 155 -11.95 -8.86 2.71
N VAL A 156 -12.14 -9.45 1.52
CA VAL A 156 -11.09 -9.56 0.50
C VAL A 156 -11.38 -8.61 -0.64
N GLY A 157 -10.43 -7.70 -0.90
CA GLY A 157 -10.48 -6.72 -1.97
C GLY A 157 -9.42 -6.95 -3.04
N TYR A 158 -9.29 -5.97 -3.91
CA TYR A 158 -8.32 -5.93 -5.00
C TYR A 158 -7.52 -4.62 -4.99
N SER A 159 -6.20 -4.73 -5.03
CA SER A 159 -5.27 -3.61 -5.20
C SER A 159 -4.56 -3.77 -6.55
N GLY A 160 -5.01 -3.00 -7.54
CA GLY A 160 -4.64 -3.15 -8.95
C GLY A 160 -3.52 -2.22 -9.39
N HIS A 161 -2.55 -2.80 -10.12
CA HIS A 161 -1.41 -2.07 -10.71
C HIS A 161 -1.36 -2.19 -12.24
N GLU A 162 -2.42 -2.67 -12.84
CA GLU A 162 -2.57 -2.74 -14.30
C GLU A 162 -2.90 -1.39 -14.93
N THR A 163 -2.66 -1.28 -16.22
CA THR A 163 -3.15 -0.16 -17.02
C THR A 163 -4.64 -0.35 -17.35
N GLY A 164 -5.43 0.72 -17.17
CA GLY A 164 -6.87 0.70 -17.46
C GLY A 164 -7.72 0.20 -16.29
N LEU A 165 -9.04 0.02 -16.53
CA LEU A 165 -10.04 -0.24 -15.49
C LEU A 165 -10.74 -1.59 -15.62
N SER A 166 -10.63 -2.27 -16.77
CA SER A 166 -11.34 -3.53 -17.01
C SER A 166 -11.06 -4.62 -15.97
N PRO A 167 -9.81 -4.84 -15.53
CA PRO A 167 -9.53 -5.80 -14.45
C PRO A 167 -10.13 -5.38 -13.10
N THR A 168 -10.20 -4.08 -12.82
CA THR A 168 -10.86 -3.55 -11.62
C THR A 168 -12.35 -3.92 -11.62
N TRP A 169 -13.05 -3.74 -12.74
CA TRP A 169 -14.45 -4.15 -12.87
C TRP A 169 -14.63 -5.67 -12.78
N ALA A 170 -13.70 -6.42 -13.37
CA ALA A 170 -13.70 -7.88 -13.25
C ALA A 170 -13.51 -8.32 -11.80
N ALA A 171 -12.61 -7.67 -11.04
CA ALA A 171 -12.42 -7.95 -9.62
C ALA A 171 -13.70 -7.72 -8.80
N VAL A 172 -14.44 -6.63 -9.07
CA VAL A 172 -15.75 -6.37 -8.45
C VAL A 172 -16.75 -7.47 -8.82
N ALA A 173 -16.84 -7.83 -10.11
CA ALA A 173 -17.75 -8.85 -10.60
C ALA A 173 -17.51 -10.24 -10.00
N ILE A 174 -16.27 -10.58 -9.64
CA ILE A 174 -15.94 -11.83 -8.95
C ILE A 174 -16.01 -11.74 -7.42
N GLY A 175 -16.44 -10.57 -6.88
CA GLY A 175 -16.78 -10.37 -5.48
C GLY A 175 -15.69 -9.74 -4.62
N ALA A 176 -14.81 -8.91 -5.18
CA ALA A 176 -13.93 -8.05 -4.35
C ALA A 176 -14.79 -7.12 -3.48
N ALA A 177 -14.49 -7.09 -2.17
CA ALA A 177 -15.25 -6.30 -1.19
C ALA A 177 -14.86 -4.81 -1.21
N PHE A 178 -13.67 -4.49 -1.67
CA PHE A 178 -13.15 -3.13 -1.84
C PHE A 178 -12.13 -3.10 -2.97
N ILE A 179 -11.85 -1.91 -3.47
CA ILE A 179 -10.88 -1.65 -4.54
C ILE A 179 -9.87 -0.60 -4.08
N GLU A 180 -8.61 -0.83 -4.38
CA GLU A 180 -7.54 0.16 -4.26
C GLU A 180 -6.89 0.36 -5.63
N ARG A 181 -6.66 1.63 -6.00
CA ARG A 181 -5.94 2.00 -7.22
C ARG A 181 -5.01 3.18 -6.94
N HIS A 182 -3.84 3.15 -7.56
CA HIS A 182 -3.01 4.33 -7.68
C HIS A 182 -3.70 5.37 -8.55
N ILE A 183 -3.62 6.65 -8.19
CA ILE A 183 -4.12 7.77 -8.98
C ILE A 183 -2.98 8.73 -9.31
N THR A 184 -3.09 9.43 -10.44
CA THR A 184 -2.14 10.44 -10.87
C THR A 184 -2.83 11.59 -11.58
N LEU A 185 -2.18 12.75 -11.59
CA LEU A 185 -2.61 13.89 -12.42
C LEU A 185 -2.25 13.65 -13.89
N ASP A 186 -1.11 13.01 -14.15
CA ASP A 186 -0.62 12.69 -15.48
C ASP A 186 0.30 11.45 -15.40
N ARG A 187 0.01 10.43 -16.22
CA ARG A 187 0.76 9.18 -16.28
C ARG A 187 2.17 9.33 -16.84
N ALA A 188 2.46 10.44 -17.50
CA ALA A 188 3.80 10.78 -18.00
C ALA A 188 4.69 11.47 -16.96
N MET A 189 4.17 11.80 -15.77
CA MET A 189 4.97 12.38 -14.69
C MET A 189 6.08 11.42 -14.24
N TRP A 190 7.13 12.01 -13.68
CA TRP A 190 8.21 11.25 -13.07
C TRP A 190 7.70 10.43 -11.88
N GLY A 191 8.10 9.14 -11.82
CA GLY A 191 7.75 8.21 -10.74
C GLY A 191 7.55 6.80 -11.27
N THR A 192 7.76 5.80 -10.42
CA THR A 192 7.67 4.39 -10.80
C THR A 192 6.23 3.92 -11.01
N ASP A 193 5.26 4.56 -10.37
CA ASP A 193 3.89 4.08 -10.28
C ASP A 193 2.93 4.83 -11.21
N GLN A 194 3.38 5.94 -11.82
CA GLN A 194 2.55 6.80 -12.67
C GLN A 194 1.91 6.03 -13.84
N ALA A 195 2.68 5.17 -14.51
CA ALA A 195 2.18 4.38 -15.64
C ALA A 195 1.07 3.39 -15.26
N ALA A 196 1.06 2.89 -14.03
CA ALA A 196 0.05 1.98 -13.45
C ALA A 196 -1.13 2.73 -12.80
N SER A 197 -1.05 4.05 -12.73
CA SER A 197 -2.04 4.88 -12.04
C SER A 197 -3.24 5.22 -12.94
N VAL A 198 -4.36 5.50 -12.31
CA VAL A 198 -5.58 5.99 -12.96
C VAL A 198 -5.56 7.51 -12.96
N GLU A 199 -5.75 8.14 -14.11
CA GLU A 199 -5.93 9.58 -14.20
C GLU A 199 -7.34 9.99 -13.73
N ILE A 200 -7.50 11.26 -13.33
CA ILE A 200 -8.76 11.79 -12.77
C ILE A 200 -9.96 11.51 -13.69
N GLY A 201 -9.78 11.58 -15.02
CA GLY A 201 -10.83 11.27 -15.99
C GLY A 201 -11.31 9.81 -15.95
N GLY A 202 -10.41 8.88 -15.67
CA GLY A 202 -10.72 7.46 -15.51
C GLY A 202 -11.28 7.10 -14.13
N PHE A 203 -11.10 7.97 -13.13
CA PHE A 203 -11.59 7.75 -11.78
C PHE A 203 -13.05 8.21 -11.58
N LYS A 204 -13.56 9.06 -12.46
CA LYS A 204 -14.96 9.51 -12.49
C LYS A 204 -15.87 8.47 -13.14
#